data_602eae9ce6a2540597739fecb41bf24d
#
_entry.id   602eae9ce6a2540597739fecb41bf24d
#
_cell.length_a   1.000
_cell.length_b   1.000
_cell.length_c   1.000
_cell.angle_alpha   90.00
_cell.angle_beta   90.00
_cell.angle_gamma   90.00
#
_symmetry.space_group_name_H-M   'P 1'
#
loop_
_entity.id
_entity.type
_entity.pdbx_description
1 polymer ?
#
loop_
_entity_poly.entity_id
_entity_poly.type
_entity_poly.pdbx_seq_one_letter_code
_entity_poly.pdbx_strand_id
1 'polypeptide(L)'
;IVPIHKYVREIMKKYKGLTENSLPPTISNQKMNEYLKDVAKKAEFNELISLQYTKAGKEVITNVPKHDLISSHTARRSFATNMYLDNFPTISIMAITGHTTESSFMKYIRVTPKEHAEKLKQHWNEPLLKAV
;
A
#
# COMPACT_ATOMS: atom_id res chain seq x y z
N ILE A 1 -15.45 2.43 -10.21
CA ILE A 1 -14.70 3.34 -11.10
C ILE A 1 -13.55 3.91 -10.28
N VAL A 2 -12.31 3.81 -10.77
CA VAL A 2 -11.12 4.37 -10.13
C VAL A 2 -10.53 5.43 -11.07
N PRO A 3 -10.28 6.66 -10.61
CA PRO A 3 -9.71 7.71 -11.45
C PRO A 3 -8.27 7.39 -11.83
N ILE A 4 -7.87 7.76 -13.04
CA ILE A 4 -6.52 7.52 -13.53
C ILE A 4 -5.57 8.55 -12.90
N HIS A 5 -4.63 8.07 -12.08
CA HIS A 5 -3.60 8.89 -11.45
C HIS A 5 -2.63 9.49 -12.49
N LYS A 6 -2.05 10.68 -12.18
CA LYS A 6 -1.13 11.39 -13.08
C LYS A 6 0.03 10.52 -13.61
N TYR A 7 0.65 9.72 -12.76
CA TYR A 7 1.74 8.81 -13.16
C TYR A 7 1.28 7.71 -14.12
N VAL A 8 0.06 7.20 -13.96
CA VAL A 8 -0.51 6.24 -14.91
C VAL A 8 -0.73 6.87 -16.26
N ARG A 9 -1.19 8.15 -16.32
CA ARG A 9 -1.31 8.90 -17.58
C ARG A 9 0.04 9.09 -18.27
N GLU A 10 1.10 9.34 -17.53
CA GLU A 10 2.46 9.47 -18.09
C GLU A 10 2.94 8.12 -18.68
N ILE A 11 2.68 7.01 -17.97
CA ILE A 11 2.96 5.67 -18.50
C ILE A 11 2.15 5.43 -19.79
N MET A 12 0.87 5.74 -19.81
CA MET A 12 0.01 5.59 -21.00
C MET A 12 0.52 6.43 -22.17
N LYS A 13 1.00 7.67 -21.92
CA LYS A 13 1.62 8.49 -22.98
C LYS A 13 2.85 7.82 -23.58
N LYS A 14 3.70 7.20 -22.73
CA LYS A 14 4.90 6.48 -23.17
C LYS A 14 4.58 5.28 -24.07
N TYR A 15 3.46 4.60 -23.80
CA TYR A 15 3.03 3.42 -24.56
C TYR A 15 2.02 3.72 -25.68
N LYS A 16 1.67 5.00 -25.87
CA LYS A 16 0.74 5.43 -26.94
C LYS A 16 1.27 5.03 -28.32
N GLY A 17 0.49 4.27 -29.06
CA GLY A 17 0.86 3.75 -30.37
C GLY A 17 1.81 2.55 -30.38
N LEU A 18 2.33 2.13 -29.23
CA LEU A 18 3.15 0.91 -29.10
C LEU A 18 2.31 -0.32 -28.76
N THR A 19 1.19 -0.12 -28.08
CA THR A 19 0.24 -1.17 -27.67
C THR A 19 -1.18 -0.70 -27.90
N GLU A 20 -2.09 -1.64 -28.16
CA GLU A 20 -3.49 -1.37 -28.47
C GLU A 20 -4.19 -0.50 -27.42
N ASN A 21 -3.94 -0.75 -26.13
CA ASN A 21 -4.56 -0.04 -25.01
C ASN A 21 -3.68 1.08 -24.41
N SER A 22 -2.57 1.44 -25.03
CA SER A 22 -1.59 2.39 -24.48
C SER A 22 -1.13 2.02 -23.05
N LEU A 23 -1.08 0.74 -22.73
CA LEU A 23 -0.59 0.18 -21.46
C LEU A 23 0.62 -0.73 -21.72
N PRO A 24 1.53 -0.90 -20.75
CA PRO A 24 2.61 -1.85 -20.89
C PRO A 24 2.05 -3.28 -21.10
N PRO A 25 2.82 -4.17 -21.75
CA PRO A 25 2.43 -5.58 -21.90
C PRO A 25 2.12 -6.22 -20.55
N THR A 26 1.10 -7.08 -20.52
CA THR A 26 0.75 -7.83 -19.31
C THR A 26 1.83 -8.82 -18.93
N ILE A 27 2.14 -8.89 -17.66
CA ILE A 27 3.04 -9.88 -17.06
C ILE A 27 2.29 -10.65 -15.96
N SER A 28 2.76 -11.87 -15.65
CA SER A 28 2.17 -12.65 -14.56
C SER A 28 2.38 -11.97 -13.20
N ASN A 29 1.49 -12.24 -12.23
CA ASN A 29 1.65 -11.75 -10.86
C ASN A 29 2.97 -12.19 -10.21
N GLN A 30 3.41 -13.41 -10.52
CA GLN A 30 4.71 -13.91 -10.04
C GLN A 30 5.84 -13.00 -10.57
N LYS A 31 5.88 -12.76 -11.88
CA LYS A 31 6.90 -11.92 -12.51
C LYS A 31 6.86 -10.47 -12.03
N MET A 32 5.67 -9.93 -11.83
CA MET A 32 5.49 -8.62 -11.21
C MET A 32 6.13 -8.56 -9.82
N ASN A 33 5.88 -9.56 -8.98
CA ASN A 33 6.43 -9.59 -7.61
C ASN A 33 7.96 -9.77 -7.62
N GLU A 34 8.53 -10.55 -8.54
CA GLU A 34 9.99 -10.64 -8.74
C GLU A 34 10.58 -9.26 -9.07
N TYR A 35 10.01 -8.55 -10.04
CA TYR A 35 10.47 -7.20 -10.40
C TYR A 35 10.32 -6.19 -9.26
N LEU A 36 9.25 -6.27 -8.47
CA LEU A 36 9.08 -5.41 -7.31
C LEU A 36 10.18 -5.63 -6.26
N LYS A 37 10.60 -6.87 -6.03
CA LYS A 37 11.72 -7.20 -5.14
C LYS A 37 13.04 -6.67 -5.69
N ASP A 38 13.29 -6.82 -6.98
CA ASP A 38 14.50 -6.29 -7.64
C ASP A 38 14.57 -4.76 -7.55
N VAL A 39 13.45 -4.07 -7.77
CA VAL A 39 13.36 -2.60 -7.59
C VAL A 39 13.62 -2.20 -6.15
N ALA A 40 13.02 -2.90 -5.19
CA ALA A 40 13.22 -2.63 -3.77
C ALA A 40 14.67 -2.89 -3.32
N LYS A 41 15.31 -3.92 -3.86
CA LYS A 41 16.74 -4.20 -3.62
C LYS A 41 17.62 -3.09 -4.18
N LYS A 42 17.34 -2.61 -5.40
CA LYS A 42 18.04 -1.45 -5.98
C LYS A 42 17.78 -0.14 -5.23
N ALA A 43 16.65 -0.02 -4.57
CA ALA A 43 16.32 1.09 -3.67
C ALA A 43 16.89 0.90 -2.26
N GLU A 44 17.76 -0.09 -2.05
CA GLU A 44 18.49 -0.37 -0.81
C GLU A 44 17.59 -0.69 0.40
N PHE A 45 16.43 -1.32 0.18
CA PHE A 45 15.59 -1.83 1.27
C PHE A 45 16.19 -3.10 1.88
N ASN A 46 17.38 -2.97 2.47
CA ASN A 46 18.20 -4.10 2.95
C ASN A 46 18.01 -4.38 4.46
N GLU A 47 17.18 -3.60 5.14
CA GLU A 47 16.84 -3.81 6.56
C GLU A 47 16.37 -5.25 6.80
N LEU A 48 16.91 -5.90 7.83
CA LEU A 48 16.50 -7.25 8.22
C LEU A 48 15.24 -7.18 9.08
N ILE A 49 14.21 -7.89 8.66
CA ILE A 49 12.93 -8.00 9.35
C ILE A 49 12.84 -9.38 9.99
N SER A 50 12.68 -9.43 11.30
CA SER A 50 12.46 -10.68 12.02
C SER A 50 11.02 -11.15 11.85
N LEU A 51 10.85 -12.29 11.22
CA LEU A 51 9.57 -12.97 11.06
C LEU A 51 9.46 -14.09 12.09
N GLN A 52 8.40 -14.06 12.87
CA GLN A 52 8.08 -15.07 13.88
C GLN A 52 6.85 -15.85 13.44
N TYR A 53 6.96 -17.15 13.33
CA TYR A 53 5.87 -18.04 12.96
C TYR A 53 6.01 -19.42 13.61
N THR A 54 4.89 -20.13 13.72
CA THR A 54 4.89 -21.50 14.26
C THR A 54 4.98 -22.52 13.14
N LYS A 55 5.99 -23.42 13.21
CA LYS A 55 6.16 -24.54 12.29
C LYS A 55 6.24 -25.83 13.08
N ALA A 56 5.34 -26.77 12.79
CA ALA A 56 5.27 -28.07 13.48
C ALA A 56 5.21 -27.94 15.03
N GLY A 57 4.44 -26.96 15.53
CA GLY A 57 4.28 -26.71 16.99
C GLY A 57 5.47 -26.01 17.66
N LYS A 58 6.52 -25.67 16.91
CA LYS A 58 7.68 -24.92 17.41
C LYS A 58 7.70 -23.51 16.86
N GLU A 59 8.07 -22.57 17.69
CA GLU A 59 8.28 -21.19 17.29
C GLU A 59 9.59 -21.07 16.50
N VAL A 60 9.51 -20.42 15.34
CA VAL A 60 10.66 -20.20 14.44
C VAL A 60 10.78 -18.70 14.20
N ILE A 61 11.98 -18.17 14.40
CA ILE A 61 12.34 -16.80 14.06
C ILE A 61 13.30 -16.84 12.88
N THR A 62 12.96 -16.12 11.82
CA THR A 62 13.78 -16.00 10.61
C THR A 62 13.98 -14.53 10.26
N ASN A 63 15.22 -14.13 10.00
CA ASN A 63 15.51 -12.77 9.53
C ASN A 63 15.53 -12.76 8.00
N VAL A 64 14.71 -11.89 7.42
CA VAL A 64 14.54 -11.76 5.97
C VAL A 64 14.78 -10.32 5.57
N PRO A 65 15.52 -10.03 4.49
CA PRO A 65 15.67 -8.68 3.98
C PRO A 65 14.31 -8.09 3.58
N LYS A 66 14.10 -6.81 3.89
CA LYS A 66 12.83 -6.11 3.65
C LYS A 66 12.41 -6.14 2.17
N HIS A 67 13.37 -6.07 1.23
CA HIS A 67 13.07 -6.15 -0.20
C HIS A 67 12.42 -7.49 -0.60
N ASP A 68 12.73 -8.60 0.08
CA ASP A 68 12.13 -9.91 -0.19
C ASP A 68 10.66 -10.01 0.27
N LEU A 69 10.22 -9.12 1.13
CA LEU A 69 8.86 -9.06 1.65
C LEU A 69 7.93 -8.17 0.81
N ILE A 70 8.47 -7.47 -0.19
CA ILE A 70 7.70 -6.56 -1.04
C ILE A 70 6.97 -7.32 -2.14
N SER A 71 5.71 -6.97 -2.33
CA SER A 71 4.81 -7.56 -3.32
C SER A 71 3.78 -6.54 -3.81
N SER A 72 3.00 -6.88 -4.81
CA SER A 72 1.85 -6.08 -5.26
C SER A 72 0.85 -5.82 -4.12
N HIS A 73 0.73 -6.78 -3.19
CA HIS A 73 -0.12 -6.64 -2.00
C HIS A 73 0.42 -5.56 -1.03
N THR A 74 1.75 -5.42 -0.93
CA THR A 74 2.40 -4.34 -0.16
C THR A 74 2.03 -2.97 -0.72
N ALA A 75 2.07 -2.80 -2.04
CA ALA A 75 1.68 -1.55 -2.70
C ALA A 75 0.21 -1.18 -2.42
N ARG A 76 -0.70 -2.16 -2.50
CA ARG A 76 -2.12 -1.96 -2.19
C ARG A 76 -2.34 -1.57 -0.72
N ARG A 77 -1.61 -2.21 0.21
CA ARG A 77 -1.68 -1.87 1.63
C ARG A 77 -1.15 -0.47 1.89
N SER A 78 0.01 -0.11 1.31
CA SER A 78 0.59 1.22 1.45
C SER A 78 -0.35 2.30 0.93
N PHE A 79 -0.99 2.09 -0.22
CA PHE A 79 -2.02 3.00 -0.73
C PHE A 79 -3.14 3.20 0.29
N ALA A 80 -3.74 2.12 0.79
CA ALA A 80 -4.84 2.20 1.74
C ALA A 80 -4.46 2.89 3.05
N THR A 81 -3.26 2.58 3.58
CA THR A 81 -2.74 3.17 4.82
C THR A 81 -2.47 4.67 4.64
N ASN A 82 -1.79 5.06 3.56
CA ASN A 82 -1.48 6.46 3.30
C ASN A 82 -2.74 7.29 3.10
N MET A 83 -3.70 6.81 2.31
CA MET A 83 -4.99 7.50 2.14
C MET A 83 -5.75 7.67 3.46
N TYR A 84 -5.70 6.66 4.32
CA TYR A 84 -6.30 6.73 5.65
C TYR A 84 -5.58 7.77 6.54
N LEU A 85 -4.25 7.80 6.53
CA LEU A 85 -3.45 8.78 7.27
C LEU A 85 -3.66 10.20 6.75
N ASP A 86 -3.86 10.37 5.45
CA ASP A 86 -4.19 11.64 4.78
C ASP A 86 -5.65 12.10 4.99
N ASN A 87 -6.39 11.46 5.88
CA ASN A 87 -7.80 11.76 6.19
C ASN A 87 -8.76 11.59 5.00
N PHE A 88 -8.40 10.79 3.98
CA PHE A 88 -9.36 10.46 2.92
C PHE A 88 -10.48 9.55 3.48
N PRO A 89 -11.75 9.74 3.07
CA PRO A 89 -12.87 9.01 3.65
C PRO A 89 -12.68 7.48 3.60
N THR A 90 -12.75 6.81 4.74
CA THR A 90 -12.53 5.36 4.88
C THR A 90 -13.42 4.54 3.96
N ILE A 91 -14.69 4.92 3.84
CA ILE A 91 -15.66 4.27 2.96
C ILE A 91 -15.22 4.31 1.49
N SER A 92 -14.64 5.42 1.05
CA SER A 92 -14.12 5.57 -0.32
C SER A 92 -12.86 4.72 -0.55
N ILE A 93 -11.98 4.64 0.45
CA ILE A 93 -10.80 3.76 0.39
C ILE A 93 -11.25 2.31 0.31
N MET A 94 -12.21 1.89 1.12
CA MET A 94 -12.77 0.55 1.11
C MET A 94 -13.41 0.19 -0.24
N ALA A 95 -14.17 1.11 -0.84
CA ALA A 95 -14.76 0.91 -2.16
C ALA A 95 -13.70 0.71 -3.26
N ILE A 96 -12.59 1.47 -3.22
CA ILE A 96 -11.47 1.35 -4.16
C ILE A 96 -10.69 0.05 -3.93
N THR A 97 -10.47 -0.30 -2.66
CA THR A 97 -9.69 -1.48 -2.28
C THR A 97 -10.53 -2.77 -2.19
N GLY A 98 -11.86 -2.69 -2.34
CA GLY A 98 -12.77 -3.85 -2.33
C GLY A 98 -12.94 -4.48 -0.95
N HIS A 99 -12.80 -3.73 0.13
CA HIS A 99 -13.11 -4.20 1.47
C HIS A 99 -14.61 -4.02 1.74
N THR A 100 -15.25 -5.09 2.24
CA THR A 100 -16.69 -5.09 2.52
C THR A 100 -17.03 -4.72 3.97
N THR A 101 -16.07 -4.86 4.90
CA THR A 101 -16.27 -4.55 6.31
C THR A 101 -15.15 -3.64 6.83
N GLU A 102 -15.51 -2.69 7.69
CA GLU A 102 -14.55 -1.80 8.33
C GLU A 102 -13.56 -2.57 9.23
N SER A 103 -14.01 -3.59 9.94
CA SER A 103 -13.16 -4.42 10.77
C SER A 103 -12.04 -5.11 9.96
N SER A 104 -12.35 -5.64 8.76
CA SER A 104 -11.34 -6.23 7.88
C SER A 104 -10.39 -5.17 7.33
N PHE A 105 -10.91 -3.99 7.00
CA PHE A 105 -10.10 -2.87 6.53
C PHE A 105 -9.13 -2.36 7.60
N MET A 106 -9.59 -2.15 8.83
CA MET A 106 -8.75 -1.66 9.94
C MET A 106 -7.61 -2.64 10.27
N LYS A 107 -7.88 -3.95 10.24
CA LYS A 107 -6.83 -4.98 10.37
C LYS A 107 -5.83 -4.95 9.20
N TYR A 108 -6.31 -4.59 8.02
CA TYR A 108 -5.50 -4.56 6.81
C TYR A 108 -4.50 -3.40 6.81
N ILE A 109 -4.89 -2.19 7.20
CA ILE A 109 -4.05 -0.98 7.16
C ILE A 109 -3.00 -0.91 8.28
N ARG A 110 -3.17 -1.64 9.39
CA ARG A 110 -2.21 -1.73 10.51
C ARG A 110 -1.74 -0.36 11.04
N VAL A 111 -2.65 0.58 11.19
CA VAL A 111 -2.34 1.87 11.81
C VAL A 111 -2.08 1.69 13.29
N THR A 112 -1.00 2.25 13.78
CA THR A 112 -0.56 2.14 15.17
C THR A 112 -1.33 3.12 16.08
N PRO A 113 -1.41 2.85 17.41
CA PRO A 113 -1.97 3.82 18.36
C PRO A 113 -1.29 5.18 18.32
N LYS A 114 0.03 5.22 18.03
CA LYS A 114 0.77 6.47 17.88
C LYS A 114 0.28 7.29 16.69
N GLU A 115 0.07 6.65 15.54
CA GLU A 115 -0.45 7.33 14.35
C GLU A 115 -1.88 7.84 14.57
N HIS A 116 -2.72 7.10 15.30
CA HIS A 116 -4.04 7.59 15.71
C HIS A 116 -3.94 8.82 16.63
N ALA A 117 -3.01 8.84 17.59
CA ALA A 117 -2.78 9.98 18.46
C ALA A 117 -2.28 11.22 17.68
N GLU A 118 -1.40 11.03 16.71
CA GLU A 118 -0.96 12.14 15.83
C GLU A 118 -2.10 12.70 14.99
N LYS A 119 -2.98 11.87 14.46
CA LYS A 119 -4.20 12.33 13.74
C LYS A 119 -5.10 13.16 14.66
N LEU A 120 -5.32 12.72 15.89
CA LEU A 120 -6.12 13.46 16.86
C LEU A 120 -5.49 14.82 17.18
N LYS A 121 -4.16 14.87 17.37
CA LYS A 121 -3.41 16.10 17.59
C LYS A 121 -3.52 17.07 16.41
N GLN A 122 -3.43 16.57 15.18
CA GLN A 122 -3.63 17.38 13.97
C GLN A 122 -5.04 17.98 13.95
N HIS A 123 -6.07 17.16 14.21
CA HIS A 123 -7.46 17.63 14.24
C HIS A 123 -7.71 18.71 15.30
N TRP A 124 -7.07 18.62 16.47
CA TRP A 124 -7.20 19.65 17.51
C TRP A 124 -6.48 20.94 17.16
N ASN A 125 -5.45 20.90 16.33
CA ASN A 125 -4.69 22.07 15.89
C ASN A 125 -5.27 22.71 14.61
N GLU A 126 -6.18 22.05 13.92
CA GLU A 126 -6.94 22.67 12.84
C GLU A 126 -7.92 23.70 13.42
N PRO A 127 -8.01 24.94 12.86
CA PRO A 127 -8.97 25.91 13.34
C PRO A 127 -10.37 25.30 13.21
N LEU A 128 -11.10 25.26 14.33
CA LEU A 128 -12.49 24.79 14.40
C LEU A 128 -13.27 25.45 13.28
N LEU A 129 -13.71 24.64 12.35
CA LEU A 129 -14.39 25.06 11.16
C LEU A 129 -15.55 25.95 11.50
N LYS A 130 -15.57 27.08 10.81
CA LYS A 130 -16.67 27.96 10.62
C LYS A 130 -18.01 27.23 10.72
N ALA A 131 -18.72 27.43 11.85
CA ALA A 131 -20.12 27.17 11.90
C ALA A 131 -20.77 28.03 10.79
N VAL A 132 -21.38 27.36 9.83
CA VAL A 132 -22.25 27.99 8.82
C VAL A 132 -23.59 28.24 9.46
#